data_1dfb21c6a4d60dcdf9b936b75990eaac
#
_entry.id   1dfb21c6a4d60dcdf9b936b75990eaac
#
_cell.length_a   1.000
_cell.length_b   1.000
_cell.length_c   1.000
_cell.angle_alpha   90.00
_cell.angle_beta   90.00
_cell.angle_gamma   90.00
#
_symmetry.space_group_name_H-M   'P 1'
#
loop_
_entity.id
_entity.type
_entity.pdbx_description
1 polymer ?
#
loop_
_entity_poly.entity_id
_entity_poly.type
_entity_poly.pdbx_seq_one_letter_code
_entity_poly.pdbx_strand_id
1 'polypeptide(L)'
;GRFDEAFSHLKQWEAEGIFGQSLALRKDAEPFVFYEGPPSANGLPGIHHVMARTIKDIFCRFQTQQGKRVDRKAGWDTHGLPVELGVEKELGITKEDIGRSISVEDYNRQCKEAVMRYTDVWNDLTKRIGFWLDMEHPYVTYQTRYIESVWWLLKKLYEKDLLYKGYTIQPYSPAAGTGLSSHELNQPGTYKPMKDTTVVAMFKVERNAQSKFLFSESGSLSPGEGWGE
;
A
#
# COMPACT_ATOMS: atom_id res chain seq x y z
N GLY A 1 -33.96 0.43 -18.31
CA GLY A 1 -33.06 -0.57 -18.90
C GLY A 1 -32.31 -1.36 -17.83
N ARG A 2 -31.42 -2.25 -18.19
CA ARG A 2 -30.66 -3.11 -17.20
C ARG A 2 -29.93 -2.32 -16.11
N PHE A 3 -29.48 -1.11 -16.41
CA PHE A 3 -28.82 -0.23 -15.43
C PHE A 3 -29.82 0.31 -14.40
N ASP A 4 -31.02 0.66 -14.80
CA ASP A 4 -32.04 1.19 -13.89
C ASP A 4 -32.51 0.10 -12.92
N GLU A 5 -32.59 -1.13 -13.38
CA GLU A 5 -32.90 -2.30 -12.57
C GLU A 5 -31.80 -2.58 -11.55
N ALA A 6 -30.52 -2.54 -11.95
CA ALA A 6 -29.39 -2.71 -11.05
C ALA A 6 -29.37 -1.64 -9.93
N PHE A 7 -29.62 -0.38 -10.29
CA PHE A 7 -29.72 0.71 -9.30
C PHE A 7 -30.93 0.58 -8.37
N SER A 8 -32.03 0.01 -8.84
CA SER A 8 -33.19 -0.31 -8.01
C SER A 8 -32.81 -1.33 -6.93
N HIS A 9 -32.09 -2.39 -7.30
CA HIS A 9 -31.62 -3.39 -6.34
C HIS A 9 -30.64 -2.82 -5.30
N LEU A 10 -29.72 -1.93 -5.70
CA LEU A 10 -28.81 -1.29 -4.75
C LEU A 10 -29.56 -0.47 -3.70
N LYS A 11 -30.55 0.32 -4.13
CA LYS A 11 -31.40 1.08 -3.21
C LYS A 11 -32.20 0.20 -2.27
N GLN A 12 -32.73 -0.92 -2.78
CA GLN A 12 -33.44 -1.90 -1.96
C GLN A 12 -32.48 -2.52 -0.92
N TRP A 13 -31.28 -2.94 -1.31
CA TRP A 13 -30.31 -3.52 -0.39
C TRP A 13 -29.91 -2.57 0.74
N GLU A 14 -29.77 -1.28 0.43
CA GLU A 14 -29.47 -0.24 1.42
C GLU A 14 -30.66 -0.04 2.36
N ALA A 15 -31.89 0.12 1.83
CA ALA A 15 -33.10 0.34 2.61
C ALA A 15 -33.41 -0.83 3.55
N GLU A 16 -33.21 -2.05 3.09
CA GLU A 16 -33.46 -3.28 3.85
C GLU A 16 -32.27 -3.70 4.73
N GLY A 17 -31.10 -3.06 4.60
CA GLY A 17 -29.89 -3.42 5.36
C GLY A 17 -29.38 -4.84 5.08
N ILE A 18 -29.48 -5.30 3.83
CA ILE A 18 -29.22 -6.70 3.43
C ILE A 18 -27.83 -7.16 3.82
N PHE A 19 -26.80 -6.30 3.75
CA PHE A 19 -25.46 -6.68 4.20
C PHE A 19 -25.44 -7.00 5.69
N GLY A 20 -26.02 -6.16 6.54
CA GLY A 20 -26.13 -6.43 7.98
C GLY A 20 -26.91 -7.69 8.29
N GLN A 21 -28.03 -7.92 7.59
CA GLN A 21 -28.81 -9.15 7.72
C GLN A 21 -28.00 -10.38 7.34
N SER A 22 -27.17 -10.29 6.27
CA SER A 22 -26.33 -11.41 5.84
C SER A 22 -25.29 -11.82 6.90
N LEU A 23 -24.78 -10.87 7.69
CA LEU A 23 -23.89 -11.12 8.82
C LEU A 23 -24.65 -11.70 10.02
N ALA A 24 -25.82 -11.12 10.35
CA ALA A 24 -26.64 -11.56 11.47
C ALA A 24 -27.11 -13.03 11.31
N LEU A 25 -27.55 -13.41 10.10
CA LEU A 25 -27.94 -14.79 9.76
C LEU A 25 -26.78 -15.80 9.88
N ARG A 26 -25.55 -15.35 9.88
CA ARG A 26 -24.34 -16.18 9.92
C ARG A 26 -23.51 -15.93 11.17
N LYS A 27 -24.14 -15.43 12.23
CA LYS A 27 -23.46 -15.03 13.48
C LYS A 27 -22.56 -16.16 14.03
N ASP A 28 -23.06 -17.40 14.00
CA ASP A 28 -22.39 -18.57 14.54
C ASP A 28 -21.77 -19.47 13.45
N ALA A 29 -21.73 -19.01 12.19
CA ALA A 29 -21.14 -19.75 11.09
C ALA A 29 -19.61 -19.64 11.11
N GLU A 30 -18.95 -20.59 10.41
CA GLU A 30 -17.51 -20.58 10.20
C GLU A 30 -17.06 -19.25 9.58
N PRO A 31 -16.08 -18.53 10.18
CA PRO A 31 -15.62 -17.27 9.62
C PRO A 31 -14.73 -17.51 8.40
N PHE A 32 -14.94 -16.70 7.35
CA PHE A 32 -13.99 -16.51 6.29
C PHE A 32 -13.30 -15.15 6.52
N VAL A 33 -12.02 -15.20 6.89
CA VAL A 33 -11.23 -14.01 7.20
C VAL A 33 -10.83 -13.31 5.91
N PHE A 34 -11.25 -12.05 5.78
CA PHE A 34 -10.94 -11.21 4.64
C PHE A 34 -10.24 -9.93 5.11
N TYR A 35 -9.07 -9.65 4.55
CA TYR A 35 -8.33 -8.43 4.80
C TYR A 35 -8.46 -7.50 3.60
N GLU A 36 -9.06 -6.32 3.81
CA GLU A 36 -9.15 -5.27 2.80
C GLU A 36 -7.78 -4.58 2.64
N GLY A 37 -7.33 -4.43 1.37
CA GLY A 37 -6.26 -3.51 1.02
C GLY A 37 -6.89 -2.12 0.82
N PRO A 38 -6.76 -1.21 1.80
CA PRO A 38 -7.48 0.04 1.79
C PRO A 38 -6.91 1.01 0.76
N PRO A 39 -7.75 1.80 0.09
CA PRO A 39 -7.27 2.85 -0.79
C PRO A 39 -6.80 4.07 0.00
N SER A 40 -5.96 4.90 -0.64
CA SER A 40 -5.74 6.28 -0.22
C SER A 40 -6.77 7.18 -0.88
N ALA A 41 -7.38 8.10 -0.12
CA ALA A 41 -8.37 9.04 -0.63
C ALA A 41 -7.75 10.41 -1.03
N ASN A 42 -6.46 10.45 -1.35
CA ASN A 42 -5.74 11.62 -1.85
C ASN A 42 -5.97 11.89 -3.35
N GLY A 43 -6.61 10.95 -4.06
CA GLY A 43 -6.95 11.05 -5.47
C GLY A 43 -8.30 10.44 -5.82
N LEU A 44 -8.79 10.76 -7.02
CA LEU A 44 -10.04 10.19 -7.54
C LEU A 44 -9.88 8.70 -7.88
N PRO A 45 -10.92 7.88 -7.65
CA PRO A 45 -10.89 6.48 -8.02
C PRO A 45 -10.84 6.29 -9.53
N GLY A 46 -9.96 5.40 -10.00
CA GLY A 46 -9.88 5.00 -11.41
C GLY A 46 -10.52 3.63 -11.67
N ILE A 47 -10.60 3.23 -12.95
CA ILE A 47 -11.21 1.97 -13.36
C ILE A 47 -10.52 0.73 -12.75
N HIS A 48 -9.21 0.78 -12.54
CA HIS A 48 -8.45 -0.28 -11.88
C HIS A 48 -8.89 -0.52 -10.44
N HIS A 49 -9.30 0.54 -9.74
CA HIS A 49 -9.86 0.42 -8.39
C HIS A 49 -11.24 -0.24 -8.41
N VAL A 50 -12.09 0.08 -9.40
CA VAL A 50 -13.39 -0.57 -9.58
C VAL A 50 -13.21 -2.06 -9.82
N MET A 51 -12.30 -2.42 -10.74
CA MET A 51 -12.02 -3.82 -11.07
C MET A 51 -11.50 -4.61 -9.85
N ALA A 52 -10.52 -4.08 -9.11
CA ALA A 52 -10.00 -4.72 -7.92
C ALA A 52 -11.08 -4.92 -6.85
N ARG A 53 -11.93 -3.92 -6.60
CA ARG A 53 -13.04 -4.00 -5.64
C ARG A 53 -14.10 -5.00 -6.07
N THR A 54 -14.45 -5.06 -7.35
CA THR A 54 -15.39 -6.03 -7.88
C THR A 54 -14.89 -7.46 -7.69
N ILE A 55 -13.62 -7.72 -7.98
CA ILE A 55 -13.01 -9.05 -7.77
C ILE A 55 -13.07 -9.45 -6.29
N LYS A 56 -12.68 -8.57 -5.37
CA LYS A 56 -12.77 -8.82 -3.94
C LYS A 56 -14.20 -9.14 -3.49
N ASP A 57 -15.17 -8.36 -3.97
CA ASP A 57 -16.58 -8.55 -3.61
C ASP A 57 -17.13 -9.90 -4.11
N ILE A 58 -16.73 -10.33 -5.31
CA ILE A 58 -17.10 -11.66 -5.84
C ILE A 58 -16.66 -12.75 -4.90
N PHE A 59 -15.40 -12.75 -4.46
CA PHE A 59 -14.89 -13.77 -3.52
C PHE A 59 -15.63 -13.71 -2.18
N CYS A 60 -15.84 -12.55 -1.63
CA CYS A 60 -16.55 -12.39 -0.36
C CYS A 60 -18.01 -12.84 -0.45
N ARG A 61 -18.71 -12.49 -1.54
CA ARG A 61 -20.10 -12.93 -1.79
C ARG A 61 -20.17 -14.43 -1.99
N PHE A 62 -19.26 -15.02 -2.75
CA PHE A 62 -19.20 -16.45 -2.94
C PHE A 62 -19.07 -17.18 -1.59
N GLN A 63 -18.15 -16.76 -0.73
CA GLN A 63 -18.00 -17.36 0.60
C GLN A 63 -19.26 -17.16 1.47
N THR A 64 -19.89 -16.00 1.38
CA THR A 64 -21.18 -15.75 2.05
C THR A 64 -22.27 -16.70 1.56
N GLN A 65 -22.35 -16.96 0.26
CA GLN A 65 -23.31 -17.92 -0.32
C GLN A 65 -23.02 -19.37 0.06
N GLN A 66 -21.74 -19.69 0.33
CA GLN A 66 -21.34 -20.99 0.89
C GLN A 66 -21.69 -21.13 2.39
N GLY A 67 -22.37 -20.14 2.96
CA GLY A 67 -22.81 -20.16 4.36
C GLY A 67 -21.80 -19.58 5.37
N LYS A 68 -20.65 -19.11 4.94
CA LYS A 68 -19.63 -18.54 5.84
C LYS A 68 -19.97 -17.13 6.28
N ARG A 69 -19.52 -16.77 7.48
CA ARG A 69 -19.52 -15.38 7.95
C ARG A 69 -18.33 -14.65 7.38
N VAL A 70 -18.57 -13.57 6.66
CA VAL A 70 -17.54 -12.74 6.02
C VAL A 70 -17.65 -11.30 6.52
N ASP A 71 -16.94 -10.99 7.59
CA ASP A 71 -16.83 -9.61 8.08
C ASP A 71 -15.92 -8.83 7.13
N ARG A 72 -16.41 -7.66 6.68
CA ARG A 72 -15.75 -6.83 5.67
C ARG A 72 -15.69 -5.40 6.18
N LYS A 73 -14.50 -4.98 6.59
CA LYS A 73 -14.29 -3.66 7.17
C LYS A 73 -13.67 -2.71 6.16
N ALA A 74 -14.27 -1.54 5.99
CA ALA A 74 -13.66 -0.46 5.20
C ALA A 74 -12.40 0.08 5.90
N GLY A 75 -11.52 0.69 5.14
CA GLY A 75 -10.30 1.31 5.66
C GLY A 75 -9.74 2.36 4.72
N TRP A 76 -8.82 3.17 5.27
CA TRP A 76 -8.10 4.21 4.55
C TRP A 76 -6.61 4.09 4.81
N ASP A 77 -5.84 3.95 3.72
CA ASP A 77 -4.39 4.07 3.75
C ASP A 77 -4.03 5.56 3.70
N THR A 78 -3.36 6.03 4.74
CA THR A 78 -3.16 7.47 4.95
C THR A 78 -1.68 7.85 5.02
N HIS A 79 -0.78 6.95 4.66
CA HIS A 79 0.65 7.17 4.68
C HIS A 79 1.24 7.06 3.29
N GLY A 80 2.48 7.55 3.16
CA GLY A 80 3.32 7.32 2.01
C GLY A 80 3.70 8.57 1.26
N LEU A 81 4.75 8.42 0.48
CA LEU A 81 5.40 9.45 -0.33
C LEU A 81 4.45 10.23 -1.26
N PRO A 82 3.44 9.62 -1.91
CA PRO A 82 2.52 10.36 -2.76
C PRO A 82 1.72 11.44 -2.03
N VAL A 83 1.36 11.22 -0.76
CA VAL A 83 0.66 12.21 0.06
C VAL A 83 1.60 13.36 0.42
N GLU A 84 2.80 13.02 0.89
CA GLU A 84 3.84 14.00 1.27
C GLU A 84 4.19 14.91 0.09
N LEU A 85 4.58 14.34 -1.05
CA LEU A 85 4.92 15.10 -2.26
C LEU A 85 3.76 15.94 -2.79
N GLY A 86 2.52 15.45 -2.64
CA GLY A 86 1.32 16.20 -3.01
C GLY A 86 1.18 17.47 -2.16
N VAL A 87 1.32 17.34 -0.86
CA VAL A 87 1.22 18.45 0.10
C VAL A 87 2.40 19.43 -0.05
N GLU A 88 3.62 18.94 -0.19
CA GLU A 88 4.81 19.77 -0.44
C GLU A 88 4.61 20.63 -1.69
N LYS A 89 4.10 20.05 -2.76
CA LYS A 89 3.77 20.74 -4.00
C LYS A 89 2.67 21.79 -3.83
N GLU A 90 1.59 21.47 -3.10
CA GLU A 90 0.49 22.39 -2.85
C GLU A 90 0.94 23.59 -2.00
N LEU A 91 1.80 23.36 -1.02
CA LEU A 91 2.33 24.39 -0.14
C LEU A 91 3.51 25.15 -0.74
N GLY A 92 4.11 24.67 -1.85
CA GLY A 92 5.29 25.25 -2.47
C GLY A 92 6.55 25.13 -1.60
N ILE A 93 6.65 24.09 -0.80
CA ILE A 93 7.74 23.82 0.13
C ILE A 93 8.53 22.56 -0.28
N THR A 94 9.68 22.41 0.34
CA THR A 94 10.51 21.20 0.25
C THR A 94 10.55 20.49 1.60
N LYS A 95 11.04 19.26 1.62
CA LYS A 95 11.20 18.47 2.85
C LYS A 95 12.08 19.17 3.91
N GLU A 96 13.02 20.01 3.46
CA GLU A 96 13.92 20.77 4.34
C GLU A 96 13.22 21.92 5.08
N ASP A 97 12.07 22.37 4.58
CA ASP A 97 11.26 23.44 5.18
C ASP A 97 10.46 22.96 6.40
N ILE A 98 10.24 21.64 6.50
CA ILE A 98 9.46 21.03 7.58
C ILE A 98 10.24 21.15 8.90
N GLY A 99 9.61 21.76 9.89
CA GLY A 99 10.24 22.09 11.18
C GLY A 99 11.05 23.41 11.16
N ARG A 100 11.05 24.14 10.03
CA ARG A 100 11.71 25.44 9.87
C ARG A 100 10.72 26.54 9.49
N SER A 101 10.26 26.56 8.24
CA SER A 101 9.27 27.53 7.73
C SER A 101 7.82 27.10 8.01
N ILE A 102 7.58 25.82 8.14
CA ILE A 102 6.30 25.24 8.59
C ILE A 102 6.54 24.30 9.77
N SER A 103 5.64 24.35 10.77
CA SER A 103 5.75 23.41 11.88
C SER A 103 5.44 21.98 11.45
N VAL A 104 6.04 20.98 12.13
CA VAL A 104 5.72 19.55 11.89
C VAL A 104 4.24 19.27 12.13
N GLU A 105 3.63 19.95 13.12
CA GLU A 105 2.21 19.80 13.43
C GLU A 105 1.31 20.30 12.30
N ASP A 106 1.61 21.49 11.76
CA ASP A 106 0.85 22.08 10.64
C ASP A 106 1.02 21.23 9.36
N TYR A 107 2.22 20.78 9.08
CA TYR A 107 2.48 19.88 7.96
C TYR A 107 1.69 18.58 8.09
N ASN A 108 1.71 17.93 9.24
CA ASN A 108 0.94 16.71 9.51
C ASN A 108 -0.57 16.94 9.40
N ARG A 109 -1.06 18.11 9.82
CA ARG A 109 -2.46 18.47 9.66
C ARG A 109 -2.83 18.55 8.17
N GLN A 110 -2.03 19.24 7.36
CA GLN A 110 -2.24 19.33 5.92
C GLN A 110 -2.22 17.95 5.24
N CYS A 111 -1.29 17.06 5.63
CA CYS A 111 -1.25 15.69 5.12
C CYS A 111 -2.53 14.91 5.49
N LYS A 112 -3.04 15.02 6.71
CA LYS A 112 -4.29 14.38 7.13
C LYS A 112 -5.50 14.90 6.36
N GLU A 113 -5.58 16.19 6.12
CA GLU A 113 -6.65 16.79 5.31
C GLU A 113 -6.57 16.36 3.85
N ALA A 114 -5.38 16.40 3.26
CA ALA A 114 -5.16 16.02 1.86
C ALA A 114 -5.48 14.54 1.60
N VAL A 115 -5.05 13.63 2.48
CA VAL A 115 -5.24 12.19 2.28
C VAL A 115 -6.70 11.74 2.41
N MET A 116 -7.54 12.53 3.07
CA MET A 116 -8.97 12.24 3.25
C MET A 116 -9.87 13.05 2.31
N ARG A 117 -9.29 13.85 1.42
CA ARG A 117 -10.00 14.83 0.57
C ARG A 117 -11.14 14.24 -0.27
N TYR A 118 -10.95 13.05 -0.81
CA TYR A 118 -11.90 12.41 -1.72
C TYR A 118 -12.68 11.26 -1.08
N THR A 119 -12.73 11.20 0.24
CA THR A 119 -13.41 10.11 0.99
C THR A 119 -14.86 9.94 0.55
N ASP A 120 -15.59 11.03 0.35
CA ASP A 120 -17.00 10.99 -0.05
C ASP A 120 -17.16 10.37 -1.44
N VAL A 121 -16.29 10.75 -2.40
CA VAL A 121 -16.30 10.19 -3.76
C VAL A 121 -16.03 8.68 -3.74
N TRP A 122 -15.12 8.24 -2.90
CA TRP A 122 -14.82 6.82 -2.72
C TRP A 122 -15.96 6.05 -2.06
N ASN A 123 -16.64 6.67 -1.09
CA ASN A 123 -17.80 6.10 -0.43
C ASN A 123 -18.97 5.96 -1.42
N ASP A 124 -19.24 6.97 -2.22
CA ASP A 124 -20.26 6.94 -3.25
C ASP A 124 -19.97 5.88 -4.31
N LEU A 125 -18.71 5.76 -4.75
CA LEU A 125 -18.30 4.69 -5.65
C LEU A 125 -18.54 3.32 -5.03
N THR A 126 -18.15 3.12 -3.78
CA THR A 126 -18.33 1.84 -3.06
C THR A 126 -19.80 1.40 -3.04
N LYS A 127 -20.70 2.34 -2.71
CA LYS A 127 -22.15 2.11 -2.75
C LYS A 127 -22.63 1.83 -4.18
N ARG A 128 -22.20 2.62 -5.15
CA ARG A 128 -22.64 2.54 -6.54
C ARG A 128 -22.27 1.23 -7.22
N ILE A 129 -21.11 0.65 -6.90
CA ILE A 129 -20.71 -0.67 -7.42
C ILE A 129 -21.30 -1.83 -6.60
N GLY A 130 -22.02 -1.54 -5.53
CA GLY A 130 -22.62 -2.54 -4.64
C GLY A 130 -21.62 -3.34 -3.83
N PHE A 131 -20.43 -2.81 -3.59
CA PHE A 131 -19.42 -3.45 -2.77
C PHE A 131 -19.79 -3.37 -1.28
N TRP A 132 -20.07 -4.52 -0.67
CA TRP A 132 -20.49 -4.59 0.72
C TRP A 132 -19.30 -4.48 1.68
N LEU A 133 -19.24 -3.36 2.41
CA LEU A 133 -18.25 -3.07 3.45
C LEU A 133 -18.94 -2.42 4.64
N ASP A 134 -18.42 -2.66 5.85
CA ASP A 134 -18.71 -1.83 7.03
C ASP A 134 -18.01 -0.49 6.88
N MET A 135 -18.75 0.50 6.39
CA MET A 135 -18.28 1.87 6.17
C MET A 135 -18.56 2.79 7.37
N GLU A 136 -19.31 2.31 8.37
CA GLU A 136 -19.62 3.09 9.58
C GLU A 136 -18.45 3.07 10.55
N HIS A 137 -17.67 1.98 10.56
CA HIS A 137 -16.56 1.80 11.47
C HIS A 137 -15.23 1.52 10.71
N PRO A 138 -14.82 2.40 9.78
CA PRO A 138 -13.60 2.18 9.01
C PRO A 138 -12.37 2.27 9.92
N TYR A 139 -11.31 1.55 9.56
CA TYR A 139 -10.01 1.84 10.16
C TYR A 139 -9.26 2.89 9.32
N VAL A 140 -8.50 3.73 10.00
CA VAL A 140 -7.67 4.76 9.37
C VAL A 140 -6.26 4.61 9.90
N THR A 141 -5.29 4.43 9.02
CA THR A 141 -3.96 3.99 9.42
C THR A 141 -3.17 5.00 10.26
N TYR A 142 -3.51 6.32 10.21
CA TYR A 142 -2.91 7.32 11.10
C TYR A 142 -3.52 7.37 12.51
N GLN A 143 -4.64 6.65 12.77
CA GLN A 143 -5.25 6.65 14.10
C GLN A 143 -4.39 5.88 15.09
N THR A 144 -4.27 6.42 16.31
CA THR A 144 -3.47 5.83 17.39
C THR A 144 -3.80 4.37 17.64
N ARG A 145 -5.07 4.00 17.70
CA ARG A 145 -5.51 2.60 17.89
C ARG A 145 -5.01 1.63 16.83
N TYR A 146 -4.88 2.12 15.57
CA TYR A 146 -4.31 1.31 14.49
C TYR A 146 -2.81 1.15 14.67
N ILE A 147 -2.11 2.26 14.94
CA ILE A 147 -0.67 2.29 15.18
C ILE A 147 -0.30 1.40 16.38
N GLU A 148 -1.05 1.48 17.48
CA GLU A 148 -0.84 0.62 18.66
C GLU A 148 -1.01 -0.87 18.31
N SER A 149 -2.01 -1.21 17.49
CA SER A 149 -2.21 -2.60 17.03
C SER A 149 -1.04 -3.10 16.21
N VAL A 150 -0.50 -2.27 15.29
CA VAL A 150 0.70 -2.60 14.50
C VAL A 150 1.92 -2.79 15.40
N TRP A 151 2.11 -1.89 16.35
CA TRP A 151 3.24 -1.99 17.31
C TRP A 151 3.13 -3.23 18.20
N TRP A 152 1.92 -3.58 18.60
CA TRP A 152 1.70 -4.83 19.35
C TRP A 152 2.10 -6.06 18.51
N LEU A 153 1.72 -6.10 17.24
CA LEU A 153 2.12 -7.18 16.32
C LEU A 153 3.64 -7.22 16.11
N LEU A 154 4.29 -6.07 15.90
CA LEU A 154 5.74 -5.97 15.78
C LEU A 154 6.44 -6.46 17.06
N LYS A 155 5.91 -6.10 18.23
CA LYS A 155 6.41 -6.61 19.52
C LYS A 155 6.32 -8.14 19.59
N LYS A 156 5.21 -8.74 19.13
CA LYS A 156 5.04 -10.19 19.09
C LYS A 156 6.02 -10.87 18.14
N LEU A 157 6.36 -10.23 17.02
CA LEU A 157 7.39 -10.74 16.11
C LEU A 157 8.78 -10.63 16.74
N TYR A 158 9.06 -9.52 17.42
CA TYR A 158 10.33 -9.34 18.15
C TYR A 158 10.52 -10.37 19.27
N GLU A 159 9.48 -10.64 20.07
CA GLU A 159 9.48 -11.65 21.13
C GLU A 159 9.72 -13.08 20.61
N LYS A 160 9.53 -13.31 19.30
CA LYS A 160 9.79 -14.59 18.62
C LYS A 160 11.10 -14.62 17.82
N ASP A 161 11.97 -13.60 17.98
CA ASP A 161 13.21 -13.44 17.22
C ASP A 161 13.03 -13.37 15.70
N LEU A 162 11.83 -12.99 15.24
CA LEU A 162 11.50 -12.84 13.81
C LEU A 162 11.72 -11.41 13.30
N LEU A 163 11.93 -10.45 14.16
CA LEU A 163 12.25 -9.05 13.85
C LEU A 163 13.68 -8.75 14.27
N TYR A 164 14.54 -8.45 13.31
CA TYR A 164 15.96 -8.18 13.54
C TYR A 164 16.42 -6.97 12.74
N LYS A 165 17.53 -6.36 13.17
CA LYS A 165 18.18 -5.26 12.46
C LYS A 165 19.07 -5.81 11.34
N GLY A 166 18.79 -5.41 10.10
CA GLY A 166 19.53 -5.89 8.93
C GLY A 166 19.87 -4.76 7.97
N TYR A 167 20.57 -5.11 6.91
CA TYR A 167 20.94 -4.22 5.81
C TYR A 167 20.25 -4.70 4.52
N THR A 168 19.82 -3.74 3.69
CA THR A 168 19.34 -4.02 2.34
C THR A 168 19.82 -2.93 1.38
N ILE A 169 19.91 -3.28 0.10
CA ILE A 169 20.18 -2.31 -0.96
C ILE A 169 18.83 -1.82 -1.47
N GLN A 170 18.68 -0.52 -1.59
CA GLN A 170 17.46 0.12 -2.06
C GLN A 170 17.82 1.28 -2.97
N PRO A 171 17.13 1.45 -4.14
CA PRO A 171 17.25 2.63 -4.95
C PRO A 171 16.90 3.89 -4.14
N TYR A 172 17.67 4.94 -4.33
CA TYR A 172 17.48 6.21 -3.62
C TYR A 172 17.19 7.32 -4.62
N SER A 173 16.16 8.12 -4.34
CA SER A 173 15.83 9.32 -5.12
C SER A 173 16.38 10.57 -4.44
N PRO A 174 17.40 11.24 -5.00
CA PRO A 174 17.87 12.52 -4.45
C PRO A 174 16.79 13.61 -4.46
N ALA A 175 15.92 13.58 -5.47
CA ALA A 175 14.84 14.58 -5.60
C ALA A 175 13.77 14.44 -4.52
N ALA A 176 13.43 13.19 -4.12
CA ALA A 176 12.49 12.91 -3.04
C ALA A 176 13.17 12.81 -1.67
N GLY A 177 14.51 12.77 -1.62
CA GLY A 177 15.29 12.64 -0.38
C GLY A 177 15.07 11.33 0.37
N THR A 178 14.65 10.25 -0.33
CA THR A 178 14.30 8.97 0.30
C THR A 178 14.60 7.77 -0.59
N GLY A 179 14.66 6.57 0.02
CA GLY A 179 14.67 5.30 -0.70
C GLY A 179 13.32 5.04 -1.37
N LEU A 180 13.36 4.35 -2.51
CA LEU A 180 12.18 3.99 -3.28
C LEU A 180 11.85 2.51 -3.11
N SER A 181 10.57 2.21 -2.94
CA SER A 181 10.05 0.85 -2.94
C SER A 181 9.94 0.29 -4.37
N SER A 182 9.83 -1.04 -4.49
CA SER A 182 9.59 -1.69 -5.78
C SER A 182 8.28 -1.21 -6.44
N HIS A 183 7.27 -0.87 -5.62
CA HIS A 183 6.00 -0.34 -6.13
C HIS A 183 6.19 1.04 -6.80
N GLU A 184 6.97 1.91 -6.21
CA GLU A 184 7.28 3.24 -6.78
C GLU A 184 8.12 3.14 -8.05
N LEU A 185 9.05 2.17 -8.11
CA LEU A 185 9.86 1.92 -9.31
C LEU A 185 9.06 1.35 -10.48
N ASN A 186 7.98 0.62 -10.22
CA ASN A 186 7.14 0.00 -11.23
C ASN A 186 6.06 0.93 -11.81
N GLN A 187 6.03 2.21 -11.42
CA GLN A 187 5.06 3.15 -11.97
C GLN A 187 5.37 3.49 -13.43
N PRO A 188 4.35 3.68 -14.28
CA PRO A 188 4.54 4.10 -15.67
C PRO A 188 5.37 5.39 -15.78
N GLY A 189 6.38 5.39 -16.64
CA GLY A 189 7.23 6.56 -16.89
C GLY A 189 8.31 6.80 -15.85
N THR A 190 8.52 5.89 -14.89
CA THR A 190 9.60 5.98 -13.90
C THR A 190 10.97 5.85 -14.56
N TYR A 191 11.11 4.96 -15.54
CA TYR A 191 12.35 4.77 -16.27
C TYR A 191 12.38 5.63 -17.53
N LYS A 192 13.47 6.36 -17.70
CA LYS A 192 13.72 7.19 -18.88
C LYS A 192 15.14 6.96 -19.39
N PRO A 193 15.36 6.82 -20.70
CA PRO A 193 16.69 6.79 -21.26
C PRO A 193 17.43 8.10 -20.95
N MET A 194 18.60 8.01 -20.33
CA MET A 194 19.48 9.15 -20.07
C MET A 194 20.87 8.84 -20.60
N LYS A 195 21.53 9.85 -21.19
CA LYS A 195 22.93 9.77 -21.57
C LYS A 195 23.76 10.25 -20.39
N ASP A 196 24.62 9.37 -19.89
CA ASP A 196 25.48 9.68 -18.74
C ASP A 196 26.90 9.16 -18.99
N THR A 197 27.87 9.66 -18.21
CA THR A 197 29.25 9.23 -18.27
C THR A 197 29.49 8.16 -17.23
N THR A 198 29.90 6.98 -17.68
CA THR A 198 30.26 5.86 -16.79
C THR A 198 31.76 5.67 -16.77
N VAL A 199 32.27 5.18 -15.66
CA VAL A 199 33.70 4.87 -15.47
C VAL A 199 33.82 3.40 -15.10
N VAL A 200 34.68 2.69 -15.84
CA VAL A 200 35.09 1.33 -15.49
C VAL A 200 36.50 1.39 -14.94
N ALA A 201 36.65 1.10 -13.65
CA ALA A 201 37.95 1.09 -12.98
C ALA A 201 38.43 -0.36 -12.75
N MET A 202 39.64 -0.66 -13.15
CA MET A 202 40.27 -1.95 -12.87
C MET A 202 41.17 -1.82 -11.64
N PHE A 203 40.96 -2.73 -10.68
CA PHE A 203 41.78 -2.81 -9.47
C PHE A 203 42.56 -4.12 -9.45
N LYS A 204 43.80 -4.06 -9.03
CA LYS A 204 44.59 -5.26 -8.78
C LYS A 204 44.09 -5.92 -7.50
N VAL A 205 43.71 -7.20 -7.60
CA VAL A 205 43.29 -7.96 -6.41
C VAL A 205 44.54 -8.45 -5.65
N GLU A 206 44.64 -8.07 -4.41
CA GLU A 206 45.64 -8.62 -3.52
C GLU A 206 45.20 -9.99 -2.98
N ARG A 207 45.97 -11.02 -3.27
CA ARG A 207 45.73 -12.38 -2.76
C ARG A 207 46.27 -12.49 -1.34
N ASN A 208 45.41 -12.39 -0.35
CA ASN A 208 45.72 -12.70 1.05
C ASN A 208 44.98 -13.99 1.49
N ALA A 209 45.17 -14.43 2.69
CA ALA A 209 44.57 -15.65 3.23
C ALA A 209 43.02 -15.64 3.18
N GLN A 210 42.40 -14.46 3.28
CA GLN A 210 40.93 -14.29 3.21
C GLN A 210 40.39 -14.27 1.77
N SER A 211 41.17 -13.80 0.80
CA SER A 211 40.76 -13.75 -0.60
C SER A 211 40.81 -15.13 -1.31
N LYS A 212 41.42 -16.14 -0.71
CA LYS A 212 41.46 -17.51 -1.24
C LYS A 212 40.08 -18.16 -1.39
N PHE A 213 39.10 -17.72 -0.60
CA PHE A 213 37.71 -18.20 -0.70
C PHE A 213 36.93 -17.63 -1.87
N LEU A 214 37.40 -16.55 -2.50
CA LEU A 214 36.73 -15.87 -3.60
C LEU A 214 37.17 -16.36 -4.98
N PHE A 215 38.25 -17.17 -5.04
CA PHE A 215 38.78 -17.65 -6.31
C PHE A 215 38.96 -19.17 -6.23
N SER A 216 38.51 -19.89 -7.25
CA SER A 216 38.85 -21.30 -7.41
C SER A 216 40.36 -21.48 -7.63
N GLU A 217 40.91 -22.66 -7.35
CA GLU A 217 42.35 -22.94 -7.50
C GLU A 217 42.91 -22.64 -8.91
N SER A 218 42.08 -22.54 -9.94
CA SER A 218 42.47 -22.17 -11.30
C SER A 218 42.73 -20.66 -11.52
N GLY A 219 42.38 -19.81 -10.59
CA GLY A 219 42.71 -18.38 -10.61
C GLY A 219 42.10 -17.55 -11.74
N SER A 220 41.14 -18.08 -12.46
CA SER A 220 40.39 -17.36 -13.51
C SER A 220 38.91 -17.24 -13.11
N LEU A 221 38.41 -16.04 -13.12
CA LEU A 221 36.96 -15.82 -13.25
C LEU A 221 36.54 -16.31 -14.61
N SER A 222 35.64 -17.26 -14.70
CA SER A 222 35.08 -17.69 -15.98
C SER A 222 34.47 -16.46 -16.66
N PRO A 223 34.85 -16.15 -17.91
CA PRO A 223 34.16 -15.12 -18.67
C PRO A 223 32.75 -15.65 -18.99
N GLY A 224 31.76 -15.26 -18.23
CA GLY A 224 30.38 -15.70 -18.51
C GLY A 224 29.40 -15.64 -17.36
N GLU A 225 29.83 -15.47 -16.12
CA GLU A 225 28.90 -15.17 -15.02
C GLU A 225 28.77 -13.67 -14.85
N GLY A 226 28.41 -13.01 -15.93
CA GLY A 226 27.86 -11.68 -15.94
C GLY A 226 26.43 -11.77 -15.42
N TRP A 227 26.08 -10.91 -14.55
CA TRP A 227 24.76 -10.65 -14.01
C TRP A 227 23.72 -10.71 -15.13
N GLY A 228 22.86 -11.71 -15.09
CA GLY A 228 21.73 -11.83 -16.03
C GLY A 228 20.86 -10.58 -15.98
N GLU A 229 20.36 -10.25 -17.13
CA GLU A 229 19.44 -9.13 -17.42
C GLU A 229 18.22 -9.04 -16.50
#